data_23f5317be512a7c3747200d200e90838
#
_entry.id   23f5317be512a7c3747200d200e90838
#
_cell.length_a   1.000
_cell.length_b   1.000
_cell.length_c   1.000
_cell.angle_alpha   90.00
_cell.angle_beta   90.00
_cell.angle_gamma   90.00
#
_symmetry.space_group_name_H-M   'P 1'
#
loop_
_entity.id
_entity.type
_entity.pdbx_description
1 polymer ?
#
loop_
_entity_poly.entity_id
_entity_poly.type
_entity_poly.pdbx_seq_one_letter_code
_entity_poly.pdbx_strand_id
1 'polypeptide(L)' 'MTNLEIKQKIDTNNKIIQDAFSPNQFVLNNIIKNLLKENEDLQKQCTHSFVDGYCEYCYMEEPEK' A
#
# COMPACT_ATOMS: atom_id res chain seq x y z
N MET A 1 3.12 7.62 -13.37
CA MET A 1 2.00 6.71 -13.06
C MET A 1 0.74 7.50 -12.75
N THR A 2 -0.41 6.98 -13.19
CA THR A 2 -1.68 7.57 -12.79
C THR A 2 -2.05 7.12 -11.38
N ASN A 3 -2.92 7.87 -10.71
CA ASN A 3 -3.39 7.48 -9.39
C ASN A 3 -4.10 6.13 -9.40
N LEU A 4 -4.82 5.82 -10.47
CA LEU A 4 -5.49 4.52 -10.59
C LEU A 4 -4.48 3.38 -10.67
N GLU A 5 -3.39 3.56 -11.40
CA GLU A 5 -2.33 2.55 -11.45
C GLU A 5 -1.67 2.36 -10.08
N ILE A 6 -1.44 3.44 -9.36
CA ILE A 6 -0.90 3.40 -8.00
C ILE A 6 -1.84 2.60 -7.10
N LYS A 7 -3.12 2.89 -7.14
CA LYS A 7 -4.12 2.18 -6.35
C LYS A 7 -4.10 0.68 -6.65
N GLN A 8 -4.09 0.31 -7.93
CA GLN A 8 -4.08 -1.09 -8.34
C GLN A 8 -2.84 -1.82 -7.83
N LYS A 9 -1.68 -1.19 -7.90
CA LYS A 9 -0.44 -1.79 -7.40
C LYS A 9 -0.46 -1.96 -5.88
N ILE A 10 -0.94 -0.94 -5.16
CA ILE A 10 -1.04 -1.02 -3.70
C ILE A 10 -2.04 -2.10 -3.29
N ASP A 11 -3.18 -2.18 -3.96
CA ASP A 11 -4.17 -3.22 -3.69
C ASP A 11 -3.57 -4.62 -3.90
N THR A 12 -2.84 -4.81 -4.99
CA THR A 12 -2.16 -6.08 -5.27
C THR A 12 -1.14 -6.41 -4.19
N ASN A 13 -0.31 -5.43 -3.81
CA ASN A 13 0.69 -5.62 -2.78
C ASN A 13 0.06 -5.95 -1.42
N ASN A 14 -1.01 -5.27 -1.07
CA ASN A 14 -1.72 -5.51 0.19
C ASN A 14 -2.34 -6.91 0.22
N LYS A 15 -2.85 -7.38 -0.89
CA LYS A 15 -3.39 -8.73 -0.99
C LYS A 15 -2.30 -9.78 -0.79
N ILE A 16 -1.13 -9.58 -1.38
CA ILE A 16 0.01 -10.48 -1.19
C ILE A 16 0.44 -10.48 0.28
N ILE A 17 0.50 -9.31 0.90
CA ILE A 17 0.86 -9.19 2.32
C ILE A 17 -0.14 -9.94 3.19
N GLN A 18 -1.44 -9.78 2.94
CA GLN A 18 -2.47 -10.50 3.69
C GLN A 18 -2.32 -12.01 3.56
N ASP A 19 -2.08 -12.49 2.34
CA ASP A 19 -1.90 -13.92 2.11
C ASP A 19 -0.65 -14.45 2.82
N ALA A 20 0.39 -13.62 2.93
CA ALA A 20 1.63 -13.99 3.63
C ALA A 20 1.45 -14.08 5.15
N PHE A 21 0.42 -13.45 5.71
CA PHE A 21 0.10 -13.54 7.14
C PHE A 21 -0.78 -14.75 7.47
N SER A 22 -1.02 -15.64 6.50
CA SER A 22 -1.75 -16.87 6.77
C SER A 22 -1.01 -17.72 7.81
N PRO A 23 -1.73 -18.30 8.80
CA PRO A 23 -1.08 -19.03 9.90
C PRO A 23 -0.29 -20.27 9.46
N ASN A 24 -0.51 -20.75 8.26
CA ASN A 24 0.17 -21.93 7.74
C ASN A 24 1.35 -21.63 6.84
N GLN A 25 1.73 -20.39 6.71
CA GLN A 25 2.84 -20.00 5.87
C GLN A 25 3.94 -19.34 6.67
N PHE A 26 5.17 -19.76 6.39
CA PHE A 26 6.32 -19.01 6.88
C PHE A 26 6.34 -17.67 6.17
N VAL A 27 6.19 -16.62 6.93
CA VAL A 27 6.23 -15.28 6.40
C VAL A 27 7.64 -14.98 5.88
N LEU A 28 7.74 -14.73 4.60
CA LEU A 28 8.98 -14.27 4.02
C LEU A 28 9.12 -12.77 4.34
N ASN A 29 9.69 -12.48 5.50
CA ASN A 29 9.83 -11.10 5.98
C ASN A 29 10.43 -10.17 4.94
N ASN A 30 11.37 -10.67 4.15
CA ASN A 30 12.00 -9.86 3.11
C ASN A 30 11.02 -9.44 2.03
N ILE A 31 10.13 -10.34 1.62
CA ILE A 31 9.10 -10.01 0.62
C ILE A 31 8.14 -8.96 1.16
N ILE A 32 7.69 -9.13 2.41
CA ILE A 32 6.78 -8.16 3.04
C ILE A 32 7.45 -6.80 3.15
N LYS A 33 8.69 -6.74 3.61
CA LYS A 33 9.43 -5.49 3.71
C LYS A 33 9.55 -4.79 2.37
N ASN A 34 9.85 -5.55 1.31
CA ASN A 34 9.97 -5.01 -0.04
C ASN A 34 8.62 -4.45 -0.52
N LEU A 35 7.53 -5.16 -0.26
CA LEU A 35 6.19 -4.69 -0.66
C LEU A 35 5.78 -3.44 0.11
N LEU A 36 6.07 -3.38 1.40
CA LEU A 36 5.77 -2.19 2.21
C LEU A 36 6.58 -0.99 1.73
N LYS A 37 7.84 -1.19 1.39
CA LYS A 37 8.68 -0.13 0.84
C LYS A 37 8.16 0.34 -0.52
N GLU A 38 7.73 -0.58 -1.37
CA GLU A 38 7.14 -0.23 -2.65
C GLU A 38 5.86 0.58 -2.45
N ASN A 39 5.03 0.20 -1.48
CA ASN A 39 3.84 0.97 -1.15
C ASN A 39 4.19 2.40 -0.72
N GLU A 40 5.23 2.57 0.09
CA GLU A 40 5.69 3.91 0.50
C GLU A 40 6.12 4.74 -0.71
N ASP A 41 6.87 4.15 -1.63
CA ASP A 41 7.30 4.83 -2.84
C ASP A 41 6.12 5.22 -3.71
N LEU A 42 5.13 4.34 -3.82
CA LEU A 42 3.91 4.62 -4.56
C LEU A 42 3.12 5.75 -3.90
N GLN A 43 3.06 5.79 -2.57
CA GLN A 43 2.43 6.87 -1.84
C GLN A 43 3.09 8.22 -2.12
N LYS A 44 4.41 8.25 -2.26
CA LYS A 44 5.13 9.47 -2.60
C LYS A 44 4.81 9.97 -4.00
N GLN A 45 4.49 9.08 -4.91
CA GLN A 45 4.14 9.42 -6.30
C GLN A 45 2.67 9.78 -6.45
N CYS A 46 1.87 9.45 -5.47
CA CYS A 46 0.43 9.65 -5.54
C CYS A 46 0.06 11.13 -5.40
N THR A 47 -0.86 11.59 -6.24
CA THR A 47 -1.53 12.89 -6.03
C THR A 47 -2.65 12.64 -5.04
N HIS A 48 -2.42 12.92 -3.77
CA HIS A 48 -3.33 12.55 -2.72
C HIS A 48 -4.70 13.21 -2.85
N SER A 49 -5.74 12.40 -2.67
CA SER A 49 -7.12 12.87 -2.59
C SER A 49 -7.70 12.29 -1.31
N PHE A 50 -7.69 13.07 -0.23
CA PHE A 50 -8.12 12.59 1.08
C PHE A 50 -9.64 12.59 1.18
N VAL A 51 -10.18 11.43 1.53
CA VAL A 51 -11.61 11.23 1.76
C VAL A 51 -11.74 10.51 3.10
N ASP A 52 -12.49 11.11 4.03
CA ASP A 52 -12.68 10.55 5.37
C ASP A 52 -11.36 10.27 6.11
N GLY A 53 -10.37 11.11 5.90
CA GLY A 53 -9.10 11.02 6.61
C GLY A 53 -8.05 10.15 5.95
N TYR A 54 -8.34 9.57 4.78
CA TYR A 54 -7.40 8.72 4.04
C TYR A 54 -7.41 9.05 2.56
N CYS A 55 -6.26 8.90 1.92
CA CYS A 55 -6.20 9.01 0.47
C CYS A 55 -6.94 7.84 -0.18
N GLU A 56 -7.82 8.15 -1.12
CA GLU A 56 -8.64 7.14 -1.79
C GLU A 56 -7.83 6.25 -2.75
N TYR A 57 -6.60 6.65 -3.08
CA TYR A 57 -5.76 5.90 -4.01
C TYR A 57 -4.66 5.12 -3.30
N CYS A 58 -3.91 5.75 -2.42
CA CYS A 58 -2.76 5.12 -1.78
C CYS A 58 -3.00 4.74 -0.32
N TYR A 59 -4.18 5.06 0.21
CA TYR A 59 -4.59 4.74 1.59
C TYR A 59 -3.72 5.39 2.67
N MET A 60 -2.95 6.40 2.29
CA MET A 60 -2.17 7.15 3.26
C MET A 60 -3.09 7.95 4.17
N GLU A 61 -2.79 7.93 5.47
CA GLU A 61 -3.55 8.74 6.43
C GLU A 61 -3.31 10.22 6.18
N GLU A 62 -4.39 11.01 6.23
CA GLU A 62 -4.28 12.46 6.07
C GLU A 62 -3.41 13.03 7.18
N PRO A 63 -2.36 13.79 6.83
CA PRO A 63 -1.50 14.39 7.84
C PRO A 63 -2.27 15.44 8.64
N GLU A 64 -1.99 15.49 9.93
CA GLU A 64 -2.58 16.51 10.78
C GLU A 64 -2.04 17.89 10.37
N LYS A 65 -2.94 18.85 10.38
CA LYS A 65 -2.58 20.22 10.09
C LYS A 65 -1.85 20.87 11.27
#